data_80bd156fc347525e203d5cf3fefdb33e
#
_entry.id   80bd156fc347525e203d5cf3fefdb33e
#
_cell.length_a   1.000
_cell.length_b   1.000
_cell.length_c   1.000
_cell.angle_alpha   90.00
_cell.angle_beta   90.00
_cell.angle_gamma   90.00
#
_symmetry.space_group_name_H-M   'P 1'
#
loop_
_entity.id
_entity.type
_entity.pdbx_description
1 polymer ?
#
loop_
_entity_poly.entity_id
_entity_poly.type
_entity_poly.pdbx_seq_one_letter_code
_entity_poly.pdbx_strand_id
1 'polypeptide(L)'
;MTRSQIRKYAFIKSIPIMCSYIFVSMAYGIMMEDAGFKWYYSLLVSLTVYTGAFQFVLITFLSSGASIITVALTALLMNSRQSVYSLTFLEDFKKMGKRMLYMIHTMTDETYAVNCTLELPQKEKEDTMFLVAFFSRCYWMIGSVLGGMLGQLIPWDMEGIDFCMTALFVIIFIDQWEKADRHTPALAGLGIGIICLIIFGASGFMLPALLLTSGLLVVLQKRKEEV
;
A
#
# COMPACT_ATOMS: atom_id res chain seq x y z
N MET A 1 -12.42 28.43 5.63
CA MET A 1 -11.14 28.43 6.42
C MET A 1 -10.07 29.24 5.70
N THR A 2 -9.11 29.84 6.45
CA THR A 2 -7.91 30.42 5.82
C THR A 2 -6.96 29.31 5.35
N ARG A 3 -6.05 29.60 4.41
CA ARG A 3 -5.06 28.63 3.93
C ARG A 3 -4.21 28.04 5.07
N SER A 4 -3.91 28.82 6.10
CA SER A 4 -3.15 28.36 7.28
C SER A 4 -3.98 27.38 8.12
N GLN A 5 -5.28 27.65 8.29
CA GLN A 5 -6.19 26.76 9.01
C GLN A 5 -6.37 25.41 8.27
N ILE A 6 -6.48 25.45 6.93
CA ILE A 6 -6.59 24.22 6.13
C ILE A 6 -5.33 23.35 6.28
N ARG A 7 -4.10 23.98 6.22
CA ARG A 7 -2.85 23.23 6.42
C ARG A 7 -2.79 22.59 7.81
N LYS A 8 -3.11 23.36 8.86
CA LYS A 8 -3.13 22.86 10.24
C LYS A 8 -4.13 21.71 10.38
N TYR A 9 -5.31 21.85 9.84
CA TYR A 9 -6.36 20.82 9.88
C TYR A 9 -5.91 19.54 9.15
N ALA A 10 -5.39 19.66 7.92
CA ALA A 10 -4.86 18.54 7.15
C ALA A 10 -3.69 17.85 7.87
N PHE A 11 -2.79 18.61 8.49
CA PHE A 11 -1.69 18.05 9.27
C PHE A 11 -2.20 17.24 10.47
N ILE A 12 -3.14 17.78 11.26
CA ILE A 12 -3.73 17.07 12.40
C ILE A 12 -4.41 15.78 11.94
N LYS A 13 -5.18 15.81 10.84
CA LYS A 13 -5.84 14.64 10.28
C LYS A 13 -4.85 13.58 9.76
N SER A 14 -3.65 14.00 9.36
CA SER A 14 -2.61 13.08 8.87
C SER A 14 -1.68 12.52 9.97
N ILE A 15 -1.79 12.97 11.24
CA ILE A 15 -0.95 12.48 12.35
C ILE A 15 -1.03 10.94 12.53
N PRO A 16 -2.21 10.29 12.52
CA PRO A 16 -2.28 8.83 12.61
C PRO A 16 -1.52 8.13 11.48
N ILE A 17 -1.64 8.68 10.24
CA ILE A 17 -0.90 8.17 9.08
C ILE A 17 0.61 8.38 9.27
N MET A 18 1.03 9.53 9.78
CA MET A 18 2.43 9.83 10.06
C MET A 18 3.05 8.78 10.99
N CYS A 19 2.37 8.46 12.08
CA CYS A 19 2.86 7.49 13.06
C CYS A 19 3.06 6.11 12.42
N SER A 20 2.08 5.59 11.67
CA SER A 20 2.19 4.29 11.02
C SER A 20 3.21 4.30 9.87
N TYR A 21 3.16 5.32 9.00
CA TYR A 21 3.99 5.38 7.80
C TYR A 21 5.47 5.51 8.08
N ILE A 22 5.88 6.32 9.05
CA ILE A 22 7.29 6.47 9.39
C ILE A 22 7.87 5.12 9.83
N PHE A 23 7.20 4.40 10.74
CA PHE A 23 7.70 3.10 11.21
C PHE A 23 7.72 2.05 10.10
N VAL A 24 6.63 1.89 9.36
CA VAL A 24 6.54 0.89 8.29
C VAL A 24 7.53 1.18 7.15
N SER A 25 7.67 2.45 6.74
CA SER A 25 8.60 2.80 5.69
C SER A 25 10.07 2.77 6.13
N MET A 26 10.35 2.95 7.42
CA MET A 26 11.69 2.68 7.97
C MET A 26 12.04 1.20 7.86
N ALA A 27 11.12 0.31 8.24
CA ALA A 27 11.31 -1.14 8.07
C ALA A 27 11.57 -1.49 6.59
N TYR A 28 10.77 -0.91 5.66
CA TYR A 28 11.00 -1.06 4.22
C TYR A 28 12.40 -0.58 3.80
N GLY A 29 12.84 0.59 4.27
CA GLY A 29 14.16 1.14 3.96
C GLY A 29 15.31 0.24 4.45
N ILE A 30 15.21 -0.28 5.68
CA ILE A 30 16.18 -1.22 6.26
C ILE A 30 16.24 -2.51 5.41
N MET A 31 15.10 -3.07 5.05
CA MET A 31 15.04 -4.29 4.23
C MET A 31 15.58 -4.11 2.81
N MET A 32 15.40 -2.93 2.22
CA MET A 32 16.03 -2.59 0.93
C MET A 32 17.56 -2.60 1.05
N GLU A 33 18.11 -2.08 2.15
CA GLU A 33 19.55 -2.07 2.42
C GLU A 33 20.07 -3.50 2.65
N ASP A 34 19.37 -4.31 3.43
CA ASP A 34 19.71 -5.71 3.67
C ASP A 34 19.71 -6.52 2.36
N ALA A 35 18.79 -6.23 1.45
CA ALA A 35 18.76 -6.80 0.10
C ALA A 35 19.87 -6.25 -0.83
N GLY A 36 20.77 -5.37 -0.35
CA GLY A 36 21.88 -4.79 -1.11
C GLY A 36 21.51 -3.51 -1.89
N PHE A 37 20.33 -2.94 -1.68
CA PHE A 37 19.89 -1.71 -2.36
C PHE A 37 20.11 -0.49 -1.47
N LYS A 38 20.99 0.43 -1.86
CA LYS A 38 21.30 1.65 -1.11
C LYS A 38 20.07 2.54 -0.93
N TRP A 39 20.07 3.39 0.11
CA TRP A 39 18.97 4.27 0.52
C TRP A 39 18.31 5.08 -0.63
N TYR A 40 19.07 5.47 -1.66
CA TYR A 40 18.52 6.21 -2.79
C TYR A 40 17.62 5.34 -3.71
N TYR A 41 17.81 4.03 -3.75
CA TYR A 41 16.87 3.12 -4.42
C TYR A 41 15.55 3.04 -3.64
N SER A 42 15.60 3.01 -2.30
CA SER A 42 14.40 3.06 -1.47
C SER A 42 13.60 4.33 -1.72
N LEU A 43 14.28 5.48 -1.85
CA LEU A 43 13.65 6.75 -2.22
C LEU A 43 13.06 6.71 -3.64
N LEU A 44 13.80 6.20 -4.62
CA LEU A 44 13.35 6.11 -6.02
C LEU A 44 12.08 5.27 -6.15
N VAL A 45 12.06 4.10 -5.52
CA VAL A 45 10.88 3.22 -5.51
C VAL A 45 9.73 3.88 -4.76
N SER A 46 9.96 4.55 -3.64
CA SER A 46 8.93 5.28 -2.90
C SER A 46 8.35 6.47 -3.69
N LEU A 47 9.13 7.06 -4.60
CA LEU A 47 8.68 8.13 -5.49
C LEU A 47 7.85 7.59 -6.67
N THR A 48 8.21 6.43 -7.21
CA THR A 48 7.62 5.90 -8.45
C THR A 48 6.52 4.88 -8.19
N VAL A 49 6.73 4.00 -7.20
CA VAL A 49 5.83 2.89 -6.83
C VAL A 49 5.29 3.16 -5.43
N TYR A 50 4.38 4.11 -5.32
CA TYR A 50 3.82 4.53 -4.02
C TYR A 50 2.70 3.56 -3.55
N THR A 51 3.08 2.34 -3.19
CA THR A 51 2.16 1.32 -2.65
C THR A 51 2.87 0.49 -1.59
N GLY A 52 2.57 0.72 -0.31
CA GLY A 52 3.30 0.13 0.81
C GLY A 52 3.49 -1.39 0.72
N ALA A 53 2.41 -2.17 0.73
CA ALA A 53 2.50 -3.63 0.70
C ALA A 53 3.24 -4.19 -0.52
N PHE A 54 3.02 -3.62 -1.71
CA PHE A 54 3.72 -4.07 -2.92
C PHE A 54 5.21 -3.74 -2.89
N GLN A 55 5.64 -2.66 -2.25
CA GLN A 55 7.07 -2.33 -2.14
C GLN A 55 7.86 -3.40 -1.39
N PHE A 56 7.28 -4.01 -0.36
CA PHE A 56 7.91 -5.14 0.33
C PHE A 56 8.02 -6.38 -0.57
N VAL A 57 6.97 -6.71 -1.31
CA VAL A 57 6.99 -7.82 -2.30
C VAL A 57 8.00 -7.52 -3.42
N LEU A 58 8.13 -6.26 -3.82
CA LEU A 58 9.08 -5.83 -4.85
C LEU A 58 10.53 -6.10 -4.44
N ILE A 59 10.90 -6.01 -3.14
CA ILE A 59 12.23 -6.39 -2.66
C ILE A 59 12.53 -7.84 -3.05
N THR A 60 11.59 -8.76 -2.76
CA THR A 60 11.73 -10.18 -3.11
C THR A 60 11.89 -10.39 -4.62
N PHE A 61 11.13 -9.67 -5.44
CA PHE A 61 11.24 -9.75 -6.90
C PHE A 61 12.57 -9.22 -7.42
N LEU A 62 13.07 -8.13 -6.88
CA LEU A 62 14.37 -7.56 -7.24
C LEU A 62 15.51 -8.52 -6.87
N SER A 63 15.44 -9.13 -5.68
CA SER A 63 16.47 -10.07 -5.19
C SER A 63 16.43 -11.40 -5.95
N SER A 64 15.26 -11.88 -6.38
CA SER A 64 15.11 -13.14 -7.11
C SER A 64 15.28 -13.03 -8.62
N GLY A 65 15.38 -11.81 -9.17
CA GLY A 65 15.44 -11.59 -10.62
C GLY A 65 14.14 -11.97 -11.32
N ALA A 66 12.99 -11.76 -10.69
CA ALA A 66 11.67 -12.10 -11.25
C ALA A 66 11.42 -11.40 -12.59
N SER A 67 10.64 -12.06 -13.47
CA SER A 67 10.32 -11.48 -14.79
C SER A 67 9.49 -10.20 -14.66
N ILE A 68 9.71 -9.22 -15.54
CA ILE A 68 8.97 -7.96 -15.55
C ILE A 68 7.46 -8.21 -15.68
N ILE A 69 7.05 -9.25 -16.41
CA ILE A 69 5.64 -9.62 -16.57
C ILE A 69 5.05 -10.06 -15.23
N THR A 70 5.78 -10.90 -14.48
CA THR A 70 5.35 -11.35 -13.13
C THR A 70 5.21 -10.14 -12.20
N VAL A 71 6.18 -9.24 -12.18
CA VAL A 71 6.15 -8.03 -11.35
C VAL A 71 4.96 -7.15 -11.72
N ALA A 72 4.73 -6.89 -13.02
CA ALA A 72 3.64 -6.04 -13.49
C ALA A 72 2.26 -6.63 -13.17
N LEU A 73 2.04 -7.93 -13.39
CA LEU A 73 0.78 -8.59 -13.09
C LEU A 73 0.50 -8.63 -11.59
N THR A 74 1.52 -8.93 -10.78
CA THR A 74 1.38 -8.92 -9.32
C THR A 74 1.08 -7.51 -8.81
N ALA A 75 1.77 -6.48 -9.33
CA ALA A 75 1.50 -5.08 -9.01
C ALA A 75 0.05 -4.69 -9.33
N LEU A 76 -0.43 -5.06 -10.53
CA LEU A 76 -1.80 -4.76 -10.95
C LEU A 76 -2.83 -5.41 -10.01
N LEU A 77 -2.65 -6.69 -9.69
CA LEU A 77 -3.59 -7.43 -8.84
C LEU A 77 -3.57 -6.92 -7.40
N MET A 78 -2.39 -6.75 -6.80
CA MET A 78 -2.27 -6.26 -5.41
C MET A 78 -2.80 -4.85 -5.23
N ASN A 79 -2.59 -3.99 -6.24
CA ASN A 79 -2.96 -2.57 -6.15
C ASN A 79 -4.33 -2.26 -6.78
N SER A 80 -5.05 -3.25 -7.31
CA SER A 80 -6.38 -3.08 -7.92
C SER A 80 -7.37 -2.38 -6.97
N ARG A 81 -7.30 -2.64 -5.66
CA ARG A 81 -8.12 -1.98 -4.64
C ARG A 81 -7.95 -0.46 -4.62
N GLN A 82 -6.74 0.05 -4.83
CA GLN A 82 -6.46 1.50 -4.85
C GLN A 82 -7.15 2.19 -6.05
N SER A 83 -7.32 1.48 -7.15
CA SER A 83 -8.09 1.96 -8.31
C SER A 83 -9.57 2.15 -7.93
N VAL A 84 -10.15 1.21 -7.18
CA VAL A 84 -11.53 1.33 -6.69
C VAL A 84 -11.69 2.52 -5.74
N TYR A 85 -10.73 2.73 -4.82
CA TYR A 85 -10.74 3.89 -3.93
C TYR A 85 -10.67 5.21 -4.70
N SER A 86 -9.83 5.27 -5.73
CA SER A 86 -9.71 6.46 -6.57
C SER A 86 -10.99 6.74 -7.36
N LEU A 87 -11.72 5.69 -7.79
CA LEU A 87 -13.01 5.83 -8.45
C LEU A 87 -14.09 6.43 -7.54
N THR A 88 -14.08 6.09 -6.25
CA THR A 88 -15.03 6.65 -5.26
C THR A 88 -14.93 8.18 -5.17
N PHE A 89 -13.73 8.74 -5.29
CA PHE A 89 -13.47 10.18 -5.24
C PHE A 89 -13.25 10.83 -6.61
N LEU A 90 -13.58 10.14 -7.70
CA LEU A 90 -13.28 10.62 -9.05
C LEU A 90 -13.90 11.97 -9.36
N GLU A 91 -15.14 12.24 -8.90
CA GLU A 91 -15.82 13.50 -9.09
C GLU A 91 -15.13 14.68 -8.36
N ASP A 92 -14.62 14.42 -7.14
CA ASP A 92 -13.83 15.39 -6.39
C ASP A 92 -12.48 15.64 -7.08
N PHE A 93 -11.82 14.58 -7.55
CA PHE A 93 -10.51 14.69 -8.21
C PHE A 93 -10.59 15.39 -9.58
N LYS A 94 -11.66 15.19 -10.35
CA LYS A 94 -11.87 15.93 -11.60
C LYS A 94 -11.90 17.44 -11.38
N LYS A 95 -12.49 17.91 -10.27
CA LYS A 95 -12.55 19.34 -9.92
C LYS A 95 -11.19 19.92 -9.55
N MET A 96 -10.24 19.08 -9.11
CA MET A 96 -8.87 19.50 -8.75
C MET A 96 -7.96 19.76 -9.97
N GLY A 97 -8.42 19.52 -11.20
CA GLY A 97 -7.68 19.77 -12.43
C GLY A 97 -6.36 19.02 -12.49
N LYS A 98 -5.23 19.72 -12.63
CA LYS A 98 -3.89 19.08 -12.75
C LYS A 98 -3.49 18.24 -11.54
N ARG A 99 -4.09 18.47 -10.36
CA ARG A 99 -3.81 17.67 -9.15
C ARG A 99 -4.48 16.28 -9.20
N MET A 100 -5.44 16.06 -10.11
CA MET A 100 -6.16 14.78 -10.25
C MET A 100 -5.20 13.58 -10.38
N LEU A 101 -4.22 13.64 -11.27
CA LEU A 101 -3.26 12.55 -11.48
C LEU A 101 -2.44 12.24 -10.22
N TYR A 102 -2.05 13.29 -9.49
CA TYR A 102 -1.36 13.13 -8.21
C TYR A 102 -2.26 12.44 -7.19
N MET A 103 -3.52 12.85 -7.08
CA MET A 103 -4.47 12.26 -6.13
C MET A 103 -4.75 10.78 -6.43
N ILE A 104 -4.90 10.42 -7.69
CA ILE A 104 -5.08 9.02 -8.11
C ILE A 104 -3.83 8.18 -7.76
N HIS A 105 -2.65 8.71 -8.06
CA HIS A 105 -1.38 8.00 -7.80
C HIS A 105 -1.08 7.84 -6.30
N THR A 106 -1.50 8.79 -5.46
CA THR A 106 -1.20 8.79 -4.02
C THR A 106 -2.34 8.27 -3.14
N MET A 107 -3.37 7.68 -3.74
CA MET A 107 -4.47 7.09 -3.00
C MET A 107 -4.02 5.79 -2.33
N THR A 108 -4.15 5.74 -1.00
CA THR A 108 -3.88 4.57 -0.16
C THR A 108 -5.08 4.30 0.74
N ASP A 109 -5.06 3.17 1.44
CA ASP A 109 -6.14 2.79 2.37
C ASP A 109 -6.35 3.86 3.45
N GLU A 110 -5.25 4.41 3.97
CA GLU A 110 -5.27 5.41 5.05
C GLU A 110 -5.76 6.76 4.54
N THR A 111 -5.27 7.20 3.37
CA THR A 111 -5.75 8.45 2.78
C THR A 111 -7.21 8.35 2.36
N TYR A 112 -7.66 7.17 1.90
CA TYR A 112 -9.06 6.89 1.63
C TYR A 112 -9.90 7.03 2.91
N ALA A 113 -9.49 6.37 4.00
CA ALA A 113 -10.19 6.43 5.27
C ALA A 113 -10.33 7.88 5.80
N VAL A 114 -9.24 8.66 5.75
CA VAL A 114 -9.29 10.08 6.15
C VAL A 114 -10.22 10.88 5.23
N ASN A 115 -10.14 10.70 3.91
CA ASN A 115 -10.96 11.42 2.95
C ASN A 115 -12.47 11.16 3.16
N CYS A 116 -12.86 9.96 3.56
CA CYS A 116 -14.25 9.61 3.89
C CYS A 116 -14.79 10.38 5.11
N THR A 117 -13.90 10.85 6.01
CA THR A 117 -14.31 11.59 7.23
C THR A 117 -14.33 13.11 7.06
N LEU A 118 -14.03 13.62 5.86
CA LEU A 118 -13.95 15.06 5.63
C LEU A 118 -15.34 15.67 5.35
N GLU A 119 -15.90 16.33 6.34
CA GLU A 119 -17.14 17.13 6.24
C GLU A 119 -16.80 18.62 6.09
N LEU A 120 -16.36 19.01 4.90
CA LEU A 120 -15.93 20.38 4.59
C LEU A 120 -16.60 20.89 3.31
N PRO A 121 -16.73 22.23 3.15
CA PRO A 121 -17.12 22.82 1.88
C PRO A 121 -16.18 22.36 0.76
N GLN A 122 -16.71 22.17 -0.46
CA GLN A 122 -16.04 21.50 -1.58
C GLN A 122 -14.57 21.93 -1.78
N LYS A 123 -14.32 23.24 -1.89
CA LYS A 123 -12.97 23.76 -2.12
C LYS A 123 -12.00 23.50 -0.97
N GLU A 124 -12.48 23.59 0.26
CA GLU A 124 -11.67 23.31 1.46
C GLU A 124 -11.41 21.80 1.59
N LYS A 125 -12.38 20.96 1.20
CA LYS A 125 -12.25 19.51 1.13
C LYS A 125 -11.15 19.11 0.14
N GLU A 126 -11.18 19.65 -1.09
CA GLU A 126 -10.20 19.39 -2.14
C GLU A 126 -8.76 19.75 -1.69
N ASP A 127 -8.59 20.94 -1.12
CA ASP A 127 -7.29 21.39 -0.61
C ASP A 127 -6.82 20.53 0.58
N THR A 128 -7.72 20.11 1.45
CA THR A 128 -7.40 19.22 2.58
C THR A 128 -7.00 17.83 2.09
N MET A 129 -7.75 17.22 1.18
CA MET A 129 -7.43 15.92 0.57
C MET A 129 -6.04 15.93 -0.07
N PHE A 130 -5.73 17.00 -0.84
CA PHE A 130 -4.43 17.15 -1.47
C PHE A 130 -3.30 17.26 -0.44
N LEU A 131 -3.48 18.04 0.63
CA LEU A 131 -2.47 18.20 1.67
C LEU A 131 -2.27 16.92 2.48
N VAL A 132 -3.32 16.18 2.80
CA VAL A 132 -3.22 14.88 3.47
C VAL A 132 -2.41 13.90 2.61
N ALA A 133 -2.73 13.79 1.32
CA ALA A 133 -2.00 12.94 0.38
C ALA A 133 -0.52 13.36 0.26
N PHE A 134 -0.25 14.68 0.21
CA PHE A 134 1.11 15.21 0.15
C PHE A 134 1.91 14.91 1.42
N PHE A 135 1.35 15.14 2.60
CA PHE A 135 2.01 14.85 3.87
C PHE A 135 2.27 13.36 4.02
N SER A 136 1.29 12.50 3.73
CA SER A 136 1.42 11.04 3.79
C SER A 136 2.57 10.55 2.91
N ARG A 137 2.68 11.07 1.69
CA ARG A 137 3.80 10.74 0.80
C ARG A 137 5.14 11.21 1.36
N CYS A 138 5.20 12.40 1.94
CA CYS A 138 6.42 12.89 2.60
C CYS A 138 6.84 11.99 3.77
N TYR A 139 5.89 11.56 4.60
CA TYR A 139 6.19 10.66 5.73
C TYR A 139 6.76 9.33 5.25
N TRP A 140 6.19 8.75 4.21
CA TRP A 140 6.68 7.50 3.63
C TRP A 140 8.10 7.65 3.06
N MET A 141 8.37 8.71 2.30
CA MET A 141 9.70 8.97 1.74
C MET A 141 10.75 9.23 2.83
N ILE A 142 10.40 10.03 3.85
CA ILE A 142 11.30 10.31 4.97
C ILE A 142 11.64 9.02 5.71
N GLY A 143 10.65 8.19 6.05
CA GLY A 143 10.87 6.93 6.73
C GLY A 143 11.72 5.97 5.89
N SER A 144 11.44 5.83 4.59
CA SER A 144 12.23 4.96 3.69
C SER A 144 13.70 5.36 3.61
N VAL A 145 13.98 6.67 3.54
CA VAL A 145 15.36 7.19 3.52
C VAL A 145 16.04 6.97 4.86
N LEU A 146 15.36 7.30 5.96
CA LEU A 146 15.89 7.09 7.31
C LEU A 146 16.18 5.61 7.55
N GLY A 147 15.27 4.72 7.15
CA GLY A 147 15.47 3.28 7.26
C GLY A 147 16.67 2.77 6.47
N GLY A 148 16.79 3.19 5.19
CA GLY A 148 17.93 2.82 4.36
C GLY A 148 19.27 3.37 4.85
N MET A 149 19.27 4.55 5.49
CA MET A 149 20.49 5.09 6.12
C MET A 149 20.81 4.39 7.44
N LEU A 150 19.81 4.09 8.26
CA LEU A 150 19.98 3.38 9.51
C LEU A 150 20.47 1.94 9.29
N GLY A 151 19.96 1.26 8.25
CA GLY A 151 20.42 -0.07 7.87
C GLY A 151 21.93 -0.15 7.60
N GLN A 152 22.50 0.92 7.04
CA GLN A 152 23.97 1.03 6.82
C GLN A 152 24.79 1.21 8.11
N LEU A 153 24.19 1.81 9.12
CA LEU A 153 24.89 2.18 10.36
C LEU A 153 24.83 1.07 11.43
N ILE A 154 23.89 0.15 11.31
CA ILE A 154 23.64 -0.87 12.33
C ILE A 154 24.24 -2.19 11.85
N PRO A 155 25.40 -2.62 12.40
CA PRO A 155 26.03 -3.89 12.03
C PRO A 155 25.38 -5.07 12.76
N TRP A 156 24.06 -5.16 12.74
CA TRP A 156 23.34 -6.25 13.39
C TRP A 156 23.06 -7.36 12.39
N ASP A 157 23.20 -8.57 12.88
CA ASP A 157 22.73 -9.78 12.19
C ASP A 157 21.20 -9.68 12.03
N MET A 158 20.76 -9.57 10.79
CA MET A 158 19.40 -9.13 10.46
C MET A 158 18.37 -10.28 10.48
N GLU A 159 18.68 -11.39 11.15
CA GLU A 159 17.80 -12.58 11.24
C GLU A 159 16.35 -12.28 11.69
N GLY A 160 16.11 -11.15 12.36
CA GLY A 160 14.77 -10.73 12.78
C GLY A 160 14.01 -9.88 11.77
N ILE A 161 14.64 -9.35 10.74
CA ILE A 161 13.98 -8.43 9.78
C ILE A 161 13.05 -9.19 8.82
N ASP A 162 13.39 -10.40 8.44
CA ASP A 162 12.48 -11.28 7.67
C ASP A 162 11.16 -11.51 8.41
N PHE A 163 11.22 -11.55 9.75
CA PHE A 163 10.01 -11.63 10.57
C PHE A 163 9.17 -10.34 10.50
N CYS A 164 9.77 -9.18 10.33
CA CYS A 164 9.03 -7.91 10.20
C CYS A 164 8.08 -7.92 9.00
N MET A 165 8.49 -8.50 7.87
CA MET A 165 7.59 -8.68 6.71
C MET A 165 6.41 -9.57 7.06
N THR A 166 6.69 -10.73 7.64
CA THR A 166 5.63 -11.67 8.04
C THR A 166 4.68 -11.01 9.02
N ALA A 167 5.21 -10.34 10.06
CA ALA A 167 4.40 -9.60 11.04
C ALA A 167 3.54 -8.51 10.39
N LEU A 168 4.10 -7.74 9.44
CA LEU A 168 3.38 -6.71 8.71
C LEU A 168 2.18 -7.31 7.94
N PHE A 169 2.40 -8.38 7.18
CA PHE A 169 1.32 -9.02 6.43
C PHE A 169 0.27 -9.66 7.34
N VAL A 170 0.68 -10.23 8.48
CA VAL A 170 -0.25 -10.73 9.50
C VAL A 170 -1.10 -9.59 10.09
N ILE A 171 -0.49 -8.45 10.42
CA ILE A 171 -1.21 -7.27 10.91
C ILE A 171 -2.20 -6.76 9.86
N ILE A 172 -1.79 -6.64 8.60
CA ILE A 172 -2.68 -6.24 7.50
C ILE A 172 -3.85 -7.23 7.37
N PHE A 173 -3.58 -8.53 7.47
CA PHE A 173 -4.63 -9.56 7.40
C PHE A 173 -5.62 -9.43 8.56
N ILE A 174 -5.14 -9.25 9.80
CA ILE A 174 -5.98 -9.07 10.99
C ILE A 174 -6.84 -7.80 10.85
N ASP A 175 -6.23 -6.68 10.44
CA ASP A 175 -6.95 -5.42 10.24
C ASP A 175 -8.06 -5.54 9.17
N GLN A 176 -7.79 -6.24 8.07
CA GLN A 176 -8.79 -6.52 7.04
C GLN A 176 -9.86 -7.50 7.52
N TRP A 177 -9.47 -8.48 8.36
CA TRP A 177 -10.42 -9.42 8.96
C TRP A 177 -11.40 -8.70 9.89
N GLU A 178 -10.90 -7.85 10.78
CA GLU A 178 -11.73 -7.10 11.72
C GLU A 178 -12.70 -6.12 11.03
N LYS A 179 -12.28 -5.51 9.91
CA LYS A 179 -13.09 -4.57 9.13
C LYS A 179 -14.10 -5.23 8.20
N ALA A 180 -13.97 -6.52 7.95
CA ALA A 180 -14.79 -7.21 6.96
C ALA A 180 -16.11 -7.74 7.56
N ASP A 181 -17.25 -7.36 6.97
CA ASP A 181 -18.56 -7.93 7.32
C ASP A 181 -18.66 -9.43 7.00
N ARG A 182 -17.83 -9.93 6.08
CA ARG A 182 -17.79 -11.33 5.64
C ARG A 182 -16.37 -11.81 5.45
N HIS A 183 -16.04 -12.94 6.05
CA HIS A 183 -14.69 -13.51 6.01
C HIS A 183 -14.46 -14.50 4.85
N THR A 184 -15.51 -14.80 4.06
CA THR A 184 -15.41 -15.73 2.91
C THR A 184 -14.28 -15.37 1.93
N PRO A 185 -14.06 -14.09 1.54
CA PRO A 185 -12.95 -13.73 0.65
C PRO A 185 -11.58 -14.02 1.25
N ALA A 186 -11.40 -13.74 2.55
CA ALA A 186 -10.13 -13.97 3.25
C ALA A 186 -9.83 -15.46 3.36
N LEU A 187 -10.82 -16.28 3.71
CA LEU A 187 -10.67 -17.73 3.80
C LEU A 187 -10.43 -18.37 2.42
N ALA A 188 -11.12 -17.90 1.38
CA ALA A 188 -10.89 -18.36 0.01
C ALA A 188 -9.46 -18.02 -0.45
N GLY A 189 -8.99 -16.79 -0.19
CA GLY A 189 -7.63 -16.36 -0.50
C GLY A 189 -6.57 -17.20 0.23
N LEU A 190 -6.77 -17.45 1.52
CA LEU A 190 -5.89 -18.29 2.32
C LEU A 190 -5.83 -19.73 1.79
N GLY A 191 -6.99 -20.34 1.54
CA GLY A 191 -7.08 -21.72 1.02
C GLY A 191 -6.41 -21.87 -0.35
N ILE A 192 -6.71 -20.96 -1.30
CA ILE A 192 -6.09 -20.95 -2.62
C ILE A 192 -4.60 -20.70 -2.52
N GLY A 193 -4.17 -19.77 -1.64
CA GLY A 193 -2.77 -19.49 -1.39
C GLY A 193 -1.99 -20.72 -0.94
N ILE A 194 -2.51 -21.46 0.02
CA ILE A 194 -1.92 -22.72 0.52
C ILE A 194 -1.85 -23.77 -0.60
N ILE A 195 -2.91 -23.95 -1.35
CA ILE A 195 -2.96 -24.93 -2.47
C ILE A 195 -1.92 -24.56 -3.53
N CYS A 196 -1.86 -23.28 -3.93
CA CYS A 196 -0.87 -22.81 -4.90
C CYS A 196 0.56 -22.95 -4.38
N LEU A 197 0.81 -22.71 -3.10
CA LEU A 197 2.12 -22.87 -2.47
C LEU A 197 2.59 -24.33 -2.54
N ILE A 198 1.70 -25.28 -2.30
CA ILE A 198 2.00 -26.71 -2.39
C ILE A 198 2.30 -27.15 -3.83
N ILE A 199 1.54 -26.64 -4.81
CA ILE A 199 1.66 -27.04 -6.22
C ILE A 199 2.84 -26.36 -6.92
N PHE A 200 3.02 -25.05 -6.74
CA PHE A 200 3.98 -24.23 -7.49
C PHE A 200 5.26 -23.91 -6.70
N GLY A 201 5.30 -24.25 -5.41
CA GLY A 201 6.42 -23.93 -4.53
C GLY A 201 6.53 -22.44 -4.17
N ALA A 202 7.46 -22.12 -3.26
CA ALA A 202 7.59 -20.77 -2.68
C ALA A 202 7.92 -19.67 -3.71
N SER A 203 8.63 -19.97 -4.77
CA SER A 203 9.06 -18.98 -5.78
C SER A 203 7.99 -18.65 -6.84
N GLY A 204 6.98 -19.51 -7.03
CA GLY A 204 6.04 -19.38 -8.15
C GLY A 204 4.56 -19.27 -7.77
N PHE A 205 4.19 -19.46 -6.51
CA PHE A 205 2.78 -19.56 -6.10
C PHE A 205 1.99 -18.26 -6.12
N MET A 206 2.66 -17.12 -5.94
CA MET A 206 2.00 -15.83 -5.67
C MET A 206 1.08 -15.40 -6.82
N LEU A 207 1.58 -15.42 -8.05
CA LEU A 207 0.80 -15.00 -9.22
C LEU A 207 -0.40 -15.91 -9.49
N PRO A 208 -0.28 -17.26 -9.55
CA PRO A 208 -1.42 -18.15 -9.67
C PRO A 208 -2.44 -17.98 -8.54
N ALA A 209 -1.99 -17.83 -7.29
CA ALA A 209 -2.86 -17.62 -6.15
C ALA A 209 -3.69 -16.34 -6.28
N LEU A 210 -3.08 -15.22 -6.67
CA LEU A 210 -3.78 -13.95 -6.89
C LEU A 210 -4.80 -14.04 -8.04
N LEU A 211 -4.42 -14.65 -9.16
CA LEU A 211 -5.33 -14.82 -10.31
C LEU A 211 -6.53 -15.69 -9.98
N LEU A 212 -6.31 -16.84 -9.34
CA LEU A 212 -7.37 -17.77 -8.97
C LEU A 212 -8.31 -17.16 -7.91
N THR A 213 -7.73 -16.48 -6.90
CA THR A 213 -8.54 -15.81 -5.86
C THR A 213 -9.37 -14.69 -6.45
N SER A 214 -8.78 -13.83 -7.27
CA SER A 214 -9.50 -12.74 -7.92
C SER A 214 -10.60 -13.25 -8.84
N GLY A 215 -10.33 -14.27 -9.66
CA GLY A 215 -11.29 -14.89 -10.53
C GLY A 215 -12.46 -15.52 -9.76
N LEU A 216 -12.17 -16.26 -8.68
CA LEU A 216 -13.20 -16.86 -7.83
C LEU A 216 -14.10 -15.79 -7.19
N LEU A 217 -13.52 -14.71 -6.66
CA LEU A 217 -14.28 -13.65 -6.01
C LEU A 217 -15.20 -12.91 -6.99
N VAL A 218 -14.73 -12.63 -8.22
CA VAL A 218 -15.56 -12.04 -9.27
C VAL A 218 -16.74 -12.95 -9.64
N VAL A 219 -16.52 -14.24 -9.77
CA VAL A 219 -17.59 -15.21 -10.07
C VAL A 219 -18.60 -15.27 -8.91
N LEU A 220 -18.13 -15.30 -7.67
CA LEU A 220 -19.01 -15.32 -6.48
C LEU A 220 -19.83 -14.03 -6.34
N GLN A 221 -19.26 -12.88 -6.68
CA GLN A 221 -19.98 -11.61 -6.66
C GLN A 221 -21.08 -11.59 -7.73
N LYS A 222 -20.75 -11.97 -8.96
CA LYS A 222 -21.73 -11.99 -10.06
C LYS A 222 -22.92 -12.90 -9.76
N ARG A 223 -22.68 -14.06 -9.14
CA ARG A 223 -23.73 -15.00 -8.74
C ARG A 223 -24.67 -14.46 -7.65
N LYS A 224 -24.24 -13.44 -6.89
CA LYS A 224 -25.06 -12.76 -5.88
C LYS A 224 -25.92 -11.64 -6.44
N GLU A 225 -25.50 -11.05 -7.55
CA GLU A 225 -26.28 -10.00 -8.24
C GLU A 225 -27.41 -10.62 -9.11
N GLU A 226 -27.33 -11.92 -9.41
CA GLU A 226 -28.32 -12.66 -10.20
C GLU A 226 -29.41 -13.35 -9.34
N VAL A 227 -29.32 -13.29 -8.00
CA VAL A 227 -30.28 -13.84 -7.03
C VAL A 227 -30.92 -12.72 -6.22
#